data_c25294b0972f634851bfc1c6b6c838d8
#
_entry.id   c25294b0972f634851bfc1c6b6c838d8
#
_cell.length_a   1.000
_cell.length_b   1.000
_cell.length_c   1.000
_cell.angle_alpha   90.00
_cell.angle_beta   90.00
_cell.angle_gamma   90.00
#
_symmetry.space_group_name_H-M   'P 1'
#
loop_
_entity.id
_entity.type
_entity.pdbx_description
1 polymer ?
#
loop_
_entity_poly.entity_id
_entity_poly.type
_entity_poly.pdbx_seq_one_letter_code
_entity_poly.pdbx_strand_id
1 'polypeptide(L)'
;MRKESAGVTEALLKSAEQEFLAHGFHDASLRRISAESGVSTNSIYTRFGDKAGLFETLVKPAADGLMQIYMDSVQAASDVSEVTDAIACGNRGTDDVLVYIYENFNAFRLIFCCSAGTEYETYFDRLAGIEESYYKKFAVQFSAGEKVDDFFIHVICRTGWQ
;
A
#
# COMPACT_ATOMS: atom_id res chain seq x y z
N MET A 1 -13.31 22.50 -24.96
CA MET A 1 -12.63 21.44 -24.13
C MET A 1 -12.62 20.14 -24.93
N ARG A 2 -11.44 19.68 -25.34
CA ARG A 2 -11.27 18.44 -26.10
C ARG A 2 -11.51 17.27 -25.13
N LYS A 3 -12.52 16.49 -25.37
CA LYS A 3 -12.81 15.24 -24.64
C LYS A 3 -11.65 14.30 -24.95
N GLU A 4 -10.62 14.27 -24.07
CA GLU A 4 -9.56 13.27 -24.20
C GLU A 4 -10.17 11.91 -23.95
N SER A 5 -9.97 11.00 -24.90
CA SER A 5 -10.56 9.66 -24.83
C SER A 5 -9.95 8.93 -23.62
N ALA A 6 -10.78 8.22 -22.87
CA ALA A 6 -10.39 7.35 -21.76
C ALA A 6 -9.20 6.44 -22.14
N GLY A 7 -9.14 5.97 -23.40
CA GLY A 7 -8.06 5.15 -23.91
C GLY A 7 -6.66 5.79 -23.94
N VAL A 8 -6.57 7.12 -24.08
CA VAL A 8 -5.27 7.83 -24.05
C VAL A 8 -4.72 7.87 -22.61
N THR A 9 -5.58 8.05 -21.63
CA THR A 9 -5.19 8.03 -20.21
C THR A 9 -4.77 6.63 -19.80
N GLU A 10 -5.49 5.61 -20.22
CA GLU A 10 -5.17 4.20 -19.95
C GLU A 10 -3.83 3.79 -20.56
N ALA A 11 -3.57 4.14 -21.82
CA ALA A 11 -2.28 3.89 -22.47
C ALA A 11 -1.13 4.58 -21.73
N LEU A 12 -1.33 5.81 -21.27
CA LEU A 12 -0.33 6.53 -20.49
C LEU A 12 -0.05 5.85 -19.16
N LEU A 13 -1.09 5.49 -18.39
CA LEU A 13 -0.92 4.83 -17.10
C LEU A 13 -0.25 3.46 -17.25
N LYS A 14 -0.58 2.71 -18.31
CA LYS A 14 0.06 1.43 -18.62
C LYS A 14 1.55 1.60 -18.93
N SER A 15 1.93 2.57 -19.77
CA SER A 15 3.34 2.87 -20.07
C SER A 15 4.08 3.34 -18.82
N ALA A 16 3.44 4.13 -17.96
CA ALA A 16 4.00 4.58 -16.70
C ALA A 16 4.24 3.42 -15.73
N GLU A 17 3.26 2.51 -15.57
CA GLU A 17 3.39 1.31 -14.76
C GLU A 17 4.58 0.45 -15.22
N GLN A 18 4.69 0.19 -16.51
CA GLN A 18 5.80 -0.58 -17.09
C GLN A 18 7.15 0.07 -16.85
N GLU A 19 7.25 1.38 -17.04
CA GLU A 19 8.47 2.15 -16.83
C GLU A 19 8.92 2.09 -15.36
N PHE A 20 7.99 2.32 -14.41
CA PHE A 20 8.30 2.25 -13.00
C PHE A 20 8.65 0.83 -12.53
N LEU A 21 7.97 -0.20 -13.04
CA LEU A 21 8.29 -1.59 -12.73
C LEU A 21 9.67 -2.01 -13.26
N ALA A 22 10.10 -1.46 -14.39
CA ALA A 22 11.38 -1.80 -15.02
C ALA A 22 12.57 -1.06 -14.39
N HIS A 23 12.39 0.18 -13.94
CA HIS A 23 13.48 1.07 -13.54
C HIS A 23 13.40 1.59 -12.10
N GLY A 24 12.30 1.33 -11.38
CA GLY A 24 12.00 1.97 -10.11
C GLY A 24 11.63 3.45 -10.26
N PHE A 25 11.12 4.06 -9.18
CA PHE A 25 10.74 5.48 -9.22
C PHE A 25 11.92 6.39 -9.56
N HIS A 26 13.08 6.17 -8.94
CA HIS A 26 14.24 7.05 -9.09
C HIS A 26 14.68 7.18 -10.56
N ASP A 27 14.88 6.06 -11.24
CA ASP A 27 15.47 5.99 -12.59
C ASP A 27 14.44 6.01 -13.72
N ALA A 28 13.14 6.00 -13.38
CA ALA A 28 12.07 6.15 -14.37
C ALA A 28 12.06 7.52 -15.03
N SER A 29 11.73 7.55 -16.33
CA SER A 29 11.81 8.73 -17.19
C SER A 29 10.46 9.10 -17.80
N LEU A 30 9.95 10.29 -17.47
CA LEU A 30 8.75 10.83 -18.12
C LEU A 30 8.89 10.99 -19.64
N ARG A 31 10.12 11.12 -20.15
CA ARG A 31 10.37 11.17 -21.59
C ARG A 31 10.17 9.81 -22.26
N ARG A 32 10.60 8.70 -21.60
CA ARG A 32 10.34 7.34 -22.10
C ARG A 32 8.86 7.03 -22.06
N ILE A 33 8.18 7.35 -20.95
CA ILE A 33 6.72 7.21 -20.82
C ILE A 33 5.97 7.99 -21.91
N SER A 34 6.38 9.24 -22.16
CA SER A 34 5.83 10.08 -23.22
C SER A 34 6.01 9.47 -24.63
N ALA A 35 7.19 8.96 -24.92
CA ALA A 35 7.50 8.35 -26.21
C ALA A 35 6.68 7.08 -26.46
N GLU A 36 6.51 6.24 -25.45
CA GLU A 36 5.80 4.97 -25.54
C GLU A 36 4.29 5.15 -25.60
N SER A 37 3.74 6.03 -24.73
CA SER A 37 2.29 6.29 -24.68
C SER A 37 1.77 7.19 -25.80
N GLY A 38 2.66 7.91 -26.51
CA GLY A 38 2.28 8.95 -27.47
C GLY A 38 1.71 10.22 -26.81
N VAL A 39 1.75 10.34 -25.48
CA VAL A 39 1.27 11.51 -24.73
C VAL A 39 2.43 12.45 -24.44
N SER A 40 2.30 13.73 -24.78
CA SER A 40 3.39 14.69 -24.57
C SER A 40 3.74 14.84 -23.08
N THR A 41 5.02 15.08 -22.78
CA THR A 41 5.49 15.34 -21.39
C THR A 41 4.76 16.53 -20.77
N ASN A 42 4.42 17.57 -21.57
CA ASN A 42 3.63 18.69 -21.08
C ASN A 42 2.23 18.27 -20.62
N SER A 43 1.58 17.34 -21.34
CA SER A 43 0.29 16.78 -20.92
C SER A 43 0.42 15.97 -19.63
N ILE A 44 1.53 15.25 -19.44
CA ILE A 44 1.81 14.50 -18.20
C ILE A 44 1.93 15.48 -17.03
N TYR A 45 2.75 16.53 -17.18
CA TYR A 45 2.88 17.57 -16.14
C TYR A 45 1.58 18.27 -15.82
N THR A 46 0.77 18.60 -16.85
CA THR A 46 -0.52 19.29 -16.64
C THR A 46 -1.51 18.43 -15.86
N ARG A 47 -1.47 17.09 -16.01
CA ARG A 47 -2.44 16.19 -15.40
C ARG A 47 -2.02 15.70 -14.03
N PHE A 48 -0.74 15.40 -13.86
CA PHE A 48 -0.21 14.70 -12.68
C PHE A 48 0.75 15.56 -11.87
N GLY A 49 1.08 16.77 -12.34
CA GLY A 49 2.01 17.68 -11.69
C GLY A 49 3.46 17.31 -11.97
N ASP A 50 3.88 16.13 -11.57
CA ASP A 50 5.24 15.64 -11.73
C ASP A 50 5.30 14.10 -11.82
N LYS A 51 6.52 13.55 -11.72
CA LYS A 51 6.73 12.10 -11.70
C LYS A 51 6.12 11.43 -10.46
N ALA A 52 6.15 12.14 -9.32
CA ALA A 52 5.57 11.62 -8.07
C ALA A 52 4.05 11.54 -8.15
N GLY A 53 3.37 12.56 -8.67
CA GLY A 53 1.91 12.53 -8.86
C GLY A 53 1.45 11.48 -9.87
N LEU A 54 2.26 11.21 -10.90
CA LEU A 54 1.98 10.10 -11.82
C LEU A 54 2.14 8.74 -11.13
N PHE A 55 3.18 8.55 -10.31
CA PHE A 55 3.40 7.35 -9.52
C PHE A 55 2.26 7.16 -8.49
N GLU A 56 1.93 8.22 -7.75
CA GLU A 56 0.83 8.23 -6.79
C GLU A 56 -0.49 7.77 -7.42
N THR A 57 -0.80 8.25 -8.62
CA THR A 57 -2.02 7.87 -9.34
C THR A 57 -2.12 6.36 -9.58
N LEU A 58 -0.98 5.68 -9.78
CA LEU A 58 -0.93 4.22 -9.97
C LEU A 58 -1.10 3.43 -8.67
N VAL A 59 -0.57 3.93 -7.57
CA VAL A 59 -0.46 3.15 -6.33
C VAL A 59 -1.48 3.55 -5.27
N LYS A 60 -1.92 4.81 -5.24
CA LYS A 60 -2.80 5.34 -4.20
C LYS A 60 -4.11 4.56 -4.02
N PRO A 61 -4.85 4.19 -5.08
CA PRO A 61 -6.10 3.45 -4.89
C PRO A 61 -5.89 2.11 -4.18
N ALA A 62 -4.81 1.39 -4.53
CA ALA A 62 -4.47 0.12 -3.89
C ALA A 62 -3.96 0.31 -2.46
N ALA A 63 -3.12 1.32 -2.23
CA ALA A 63 -2.61 1.64 -0.91
C ALA A 63 -3.73 2.04 0.07
N ASP A 64 -4.62 2.94 -0.36
CA ASP A 64 -5.75 3.39 0.45
C ASP A 64 -6.71 2.24 0.74
N GLY A 65 -7.00 1.38 -0.26
CA GLY A 65 -7.86 0.22 -0.10
C GLY A 65 -7.31 -0.81 0.88
N LEU A 66 -6.01 -1.12 0.81
CA LEU A 66 -5.37 -2.02 1.79
C LEU A 66 -5.42 -1.44 3.20
N MET A 67 -5.12 -0.15 3.33
CA MET A 67 -5.19 0.52 4.63
C MET A 67 -6.59 0.43 5.23
N GLN A 68 -7.64 0.59 4.42
CA GLN A 68 -9.03 0.48 4.88
C GLN A 68 -9.34 -0.96 5.35
N ILE A 69 -9.03 -1.98 4.53
CA ILE A 69 -9.23 -3.40 4.89
C ILE A 69 -8.51 -3.71 6.21
N TYR A 70 -7.28 -3.25 6.34
CA TYR A 70 -6.48 -3.48 7.54
C TYR A 70 -7.08 -2.82 8.79
N MET A 71 -7.50 -1.56 8.67
CA MET A 71 -8.14 -0.83 9.79
C MET A 71 -9.47 -1.47 10.20
N ASP A 72 -10.29 -1.91 9.25
CA ASP A 72 -11.57 -2.58 9.52
C ASP A 72 -11.33 -3.91 10.24
N SER A 73 -10.30 -4.67 9.85
CA SER A 73 -9.91 -5.92 10.51
C SER A 73 -9.44 -5.69 11.95
N VAL A 74 -8.60 -4.69 12.18
CA VAL A 74 -8.13 -4.29 13.52
C VAL A 74 -9.30 -3.88 14.41
N GLN A 75 -10.24 -3.10 13.87
CA GLN A 75 -11.43 -2.67 14.61
C GLN A 75 -12.30 -3.88 14.98
N ALA A 76 -12.59 -4.76 14.02
CA ALA A 76 -13.40 -5.96 14.26
C ALA A 76 -12.77 -6.86 15.33
N ALA A 77 -11.45 -7.02 15.32
CA ALA A 77 -10.73 -7.80 16.32
C ALA A 77 -10.68 -7.12 17.71
N SER A 78 -10.79 -5.79 17.76
CA SER A 78 -10.82 -5.02 19.01
C SER A 78 -12.19 -5.01 19.68
N ASP A 79 -13.26 -5.24 18.93
CA ASP A 79 -14.64 -5.14 19.42
C ASP A 79 -15.15 -6.45 20.06
N VAL A 80 -14.35 -7.53 20.04
CA VAL A 80 -14.71 -8.81 20.66
C VAL A 80 -14.12 -8.96 22.05
N SER A 81 -14.81 -9.70 22.93
CA SER A 81 -14.38 -9.93 24.31
C SER A 81 -13.61 -11.24 24.50
N GLU A 82 -13.78 -12.19 23.58
CA GLU A 82 -13.13 -13.52 23.67
C GLU A 82 -11.89 -13.57 22.80
N VAL A 83 -10.79 -14.09 23.34
CA VAL A 83 -9.52 -14.17 22.63
C VAL A 83 -9.60 -15.03 21.36
N THR A 84 -10.39 -16.09 21.38
CA THR A 84 -10.62 -16.97 20.22
C THR A 84 -11.29 -16.24 19.07
N ASP A 85 -12.24 -15.35 19.36
CA ASP A 85 -12.94 -14.54 18.37
C ASP A 85 -12.02 -13.46 17.80
N ALA A 86 -11.19 -12.84 18.65
CA ALA A 86 -10.19 -11.87 18.20
C ALA A 86 -9.16 -12.53 17.24
N ILE A 87 -8.67 -13.73 17.56
CA ILE A 87 -7.78 -14.50 16.68
C ILE A 87 -8.49 -14.85 15.37
N ALA A 88 -9.74 -15.28 15.41
CA ALA A 88 -10.50 -15.59 14.20
C ALA A 88 -10.71 -14.36 13.30
N CYS A 89 -10.95 -13.18 13.89
CA CYS A 89 -11.01 -11.91 13.17
C CYS A 89 -9.66 -11.56 12.51
N GLY A 90 -8.56 -11.70 13.25
CA GLY A 90 -7.22 -11.45 12.73
C GLY A 90 -6.85 -12.36 11.55
N ASN A 91 -7.18 -13.66 11.63
CA ASN A 91 -6.94 -14.60 10.54
C ASN A 91 -7.74 -14.24 9.28
N ARG A 92 -9.03 -13.88 9.41
CA ARG A 92 -9.84 -13.41 8.27
C ARG A 92 -9.26 -12.14 7.67
N GLY A 93 -8.85 -11.19 8.51
CA GLY A 93 -8.21 -9.95 8.05
C GLY A 93 -6.92 -10.22 7.28
N THR A 94 -6.12 -11.20 7.69
CA THR A 94 -4.92 -11.61 6.95
C THR A 94 -5.27 -12.19 5.58
N ASP A 95 -6.29 -13.04 5.50
CA ASP A 95 -6.76 -13.60 4.24
C ASP A 95 -7.26 -12.49 3.30
N ASP A 96 -8.06 -11.54 3.79
CA ASP A 96 -8.59 -10.41 3.02
C ASP A 96 -7.45 -9.52 2.48
N VAL A 97 -6.45 -9.23 3.31
CA VAL A 97 -5.24 -8.48 2.93
C VAL A 97 -4.48 -9.19 1.82
N LEU A 98 -4.24 -10.50 1.94
CA LEU A 98 -3.53 -11.27 0.93
C LEU A 98 -4.29 -11.31 -0.40
N VAL A 99 -5.59 -11.57 -0.37
CA VAL A 99 -6.45 -11.56 -1.57
C VAL A 99 -6.36 -10.20 -2.25
N TYR A 100 -6.52 -9.11 -1.50
CA TYR A 100 -6.49 -7.76 -2.05
C TYR A 100 -5.13 -7.39 -2.67
N ILE A 101 -4.02 -7.81 -2.04
CA ILE A 101 -2.67 -7.62 -2.60
C ILE A 101 -2.54 -8.36 -3.95
N TYR A 102 -3.04 -9.60 -4.04
CA TYR A 102 -2.99 -10.36 -5.28
C TYR A 102 -3.88 -9.75 -6.38
N GLU A 103 -5.04 -9.23 -6.05
CA GLU A 103 -5.92 -8.54 -7.00
C GLU A 103 -5.31 -7.24 -7.52
N ASN A 104 -4.44 -6.59 -6.72
CA ASN A 104 -3.76 -5.33 -7.06
C ASN A 104 -2.24 -5.52 -7.21
N PHE A 105 -1.82 -6.68 -7.71
CA PHE A 105 -0.43 -7.15 -7.65
C PHE A 105 0.59 -6.15 -8.18
N ASN A 106 0.34 -5.51 -9.34
CA ASN A 106 1.29 -4.55 -9.91
C ASN A 106 1.44 -3.29 -9.06
N ALA A 107 0.34 -2.78 -8.50
CA ALA A 107 0.39 -1.61 -7.62
C ALA A 107 1.21 -1.92 -6.35
N PHE A 108 1.01 -3.09 -5.75
CA PHE A 108 1.81 -3.48 -4.58
C PHE A 108 3.27 -3.79 -4.94
N ARG A 109 3.53 -4.35 -6.12
CA ARG A 109 4.90 -4.50 -6.60
C ARG A 109 5.61 -3.15 -6.78
N LEU A 110 4.88 -2.12 -7.25
CA LEU A 110 5.39 -0.74 -7.29
C LEU A 110 5.70 -0.21 -5.90
N ILE A 111 4.79 -0.40 -4.93
CA ILE A 111 4.96 0.05 -3.55
C ILE A 111 6.14 -0.68 -2.88
N PHE A 112 6.22 -2.01 -3.01
CA PHE A 112 7.25 -2.83 -2.37
C PHE A 112 8.66 -2.65 -2.96
N CYS A 113 8.74 -2.58 -4.30
CA CYS A 113 10.02 -2.72 -4.99
C CYS A 113 10.50 -1.45 -5.68
N CYS A 114 9.60 -0.48 -5.92
CA CYS A 114 9.86 0.62 -6.82
C CYS A 114 9.62 2.01 -6.21
N SER A 115 9.24 2.11 -4.93
CA SER A 115 8.77 3.34 -4.30
C SER A 115 9.86 4.19 -3.65
N ALA A 116 11.12 3.76 -3.66
CA ALA A 116 12.23 4.50 -3.04
C ALA A 116 12.29 5.96 -3.54
N GLY A 117 12.31 6.91 -2.61
CA GLY A 117 12.23 8.35 -2.89
C GLY A 117 10.80 8.90 -3.04
N THR A 118 9.77 8.11 -2.78
CA THR A 118 8.37 8.57 -2.70
C THR A 118 7.84 8.50 -1.27
N GLU A 119 6.65 9.04 -1.03
CA GLU A 119 5.94 8.89 0.25
C GLU A 119 5.53 7.42 0.55
N TYR A 120 5.54 6.54 -0.45
CA TYR A 120 5.22 5.12 -0.31
C TYR A 120 6.41 4.27 0.14
N GLU A 121 7.63 4.80 0.17
CA GLU A 121 8.82 4.11 0.65
C GLU A 121 8.63 3.57 2.08
N THR A 122 7.91 4.30 2.92
CA THR A 122 7.61 3.92 4.32
C THR A 122 6.19 3.38 4.52
N TYR A 123 5.51 2.97 3.45
CA TYR A 123 4.12 2.53 3.53
C TYR A 123 3.93 1.35 4.51
N PHE A 124 4.80 0.35 4.43
CA PHE A 124 4.73 -0.82 5.32
C PHE A 124 5.16 -0.51 6.75
N ASP A 125 6.04 0.46 6.96
CA ASP A 125 6.36 0.95 8.30
C ASP A 125 5.14 1.54 9.00
N ARG A 126 4.27 2.22 8.25
CA ARG A 126 3.00 2.73 8.77
C ARG A 126 2.05 1.61 9.16
N LEU A 127 1.90 0.57 8.33
CA LEU A 127 1.09 -0.61 8.65
C LEU A 127 1.62 -1.33 9.88
N ALA A 128 2.93 -1.59 9.95
CA ALA A 128 3.57 -2.21 11.11
C ALA A 128 3.38 -1.39 12.40
N GLY A 129 3.39 -0.05 12.31
CA GLY A 129 3.10 0.82 13.45
C GLY A 129 1.66 0.72 13.97
N ILE A 130 0.69 0.57 13.06
CA ILE A 130 -0.72 0.33 13.42
C ILE A 130 -0.85 -1.04 14.10
N GLU A 131 -0.25 -2.06 13.52
CA GLU A 131 -0.24 -3.43 14.05
C GLU A 131 0.39 -3.50 15.44
N GLU A 132 1.52 -2.83 15.64
CA GLU A 132 2.18 -2.73 16.94
C GLU A 132 1.25 -2.09 17.99
N SER A 133 0.57 -1.02 17.62
CA SER A 133 -0.40 -0.35 18.50
C SER A 133 -1.59 -1.25 18.86
N TYR A 134 -2.06 -2.06 17.93
CA TYR A 134 -3.10 -3.04 18.15
C TYR A 134 -2.63 -4.16 19.09
N TYR A 135 -1.48 -4.79 18.80
CA TYR A 135 -0.98 -5.90 19.63
C TYR A 135 -0.63 -5.47 21.06
N LYS A 136 -0.20 -4.23 21.29
CA LYS A 136 -0.03 -3.70 22.64
C LYS A 136 -1.36 -3.66 23.42
N LYS A 137 -2.44 -3.21 22.77
CA LYS A 137 -3.77 -3.21 23.37
C LYS A 137 -4.30 -4.63 23.60
N PHE A 138 -4.13 -5.49 22.61
CA PHE A 138 -4.49 -6.91 22.68
C PHE A 138 -3.78 -7.62 23.85
N ALA A 139 -2.47 -7.40 24.00
CA ALA A 139 -1.71 -7.96 25.11
C ALA A 139 -2.25 -7.50 26.46
N VAL A 140 -2.55 -6.22 26.63
CA VAL A 140 -3.16 -5.69 27.88
C VAL A 140 -4.51 -6.34 28.16
N GLN A 141 -5.33 -6.53 27.13
CA GLN A 141 -6.69 -7.09 27.29
C GLN A 141 -6.70 -8.59 27.62
N PHE A 142 -5.80 -9.37 27.04
CA PHE A 142 -5.88 -10.84 27.06
C PHE A 142 -4.71 -11.54 27.79
N SER A 143 -3.70 -10.84 28.29
CA SER A 143 -2.53 -11.45 28.94
C SER A 143 -2.73 -11.89 30.39
N ALA A 144 -3.95 -11.78 30.92
CA ALA A 144 -4.27 -12.09 32.33
C ALA A 144 -3.34 -11.41 33.36
N GLY A 145 -2.80 -10.23 33.00
CA GLY A 145 -1.90 -9.44 33.84
C GLY A 145 -0.41 -9.74 33.64
N GLU A 146 -0.06 -10.67 32.76
CA GLU A 146 1.34 -10.87 32.34
C GLU A 146 1.77 -9.71 31.43
N LYS A 147 3.01 -9.24 31.64
CA LYS A 147 3.59 -8.16 30.85
C LYS A 147 4.26 -8.75 29.59
N VAL A 148 3.70 -8.42 28.44
CA VAL A 148 4.36 -8.70 27.14
C VAL A 148 5.36 -7.60 26.86
N ASP A 149 6.58 -7.97 26.46
CA ASP A 149 7.66 -7.03 26.17
C ASP A 149 7.37 -6.25 24.88
N ASP A 150 7.47 -4.91 24.95
CA ASP A 150 7.18 -4.01 23.82
C ASP A 150 8.15 -4.26 22.66
N PHE A 151 9.41 -4.63 22.95
CA PHE A 151 10.39 -4.94 21.93
C PHE A 151 10.01 -6.22 21.15
N PHE A 152 9.47 -7.23 21.84
CA PHE A 152 8.98 -8.45 21.20
C PHE A 152 7.81 -8.16 20.24
N ILE A 153 6.84 -7.34 20.66
CA ILE A 153 5.74 -6.91 19.79
C ILE A 153 6.29 -6.15 18.57
N HIS A 154 7.21 -5.22 18.79
CA HIS A 154 7.85 -4.46 17.71
C HIS A 154 8.51 -5.38 16.67
N VAL A 155 9.29 -6.36 17.12
CA VAL A 155 9.97 -7.31 16.22
C VAL A 155 8.98 -8.13 15.40
N ILE A 156 7.92 -8.68 16.02
CA ILE A 156 6.91 -9.48 15.32
C ILE A 156 6.24 -8.66 14.22
N CYS A 157 5.74 -7.46 14.54
CA CYS A 157 5.05 -6.61 13.56
C CYS A 157 5.95 -6.22 12.39
N ARG A 158 7.22 -5.94 12.65
CA ARG A 158 8.19 -5.61 11.59
C ARG A 158 8.53 -6.79 10.69
N THR A 159 8.65 -7.98 11.26
CA THR A 159 8.98 -9.19 10.51
C THR A 159 7.84 -9.64 9.59
N GLY A 160 6.60 -9.37 9.97
CA GLY A 160 5.41 -9.73 9.17
C GLY A 160 5.28 -8.95 7.84
N TRP A 161 5.93 -7.77 7.75
CA TRP A 161 5.82 -6.87 6.59
C TRP A 161 7.12 -6.76 5.75
N GLN A 162 8.13 -7.60 5.98
CA GLN A 162 9.41 -7.59 5.25
C GLN A 162 9.48 -8.65 4.13
#